data_db61e97cb33e557c48670df829078450
#
_entry.id   db61e97cb33e557c48670df829078450
#
_cell.length_a   1.000
_cell.length_b   1.000
_cell.length_c   1.000
_cell.angle_alpha   90.00
_cell.angle_beta   90.00
_cell.angle_gamma   90.00
#
_symmetry.space_group_name_H-M   'P 1'
#
loop_
_entity.id
_entity.type
_entity.pdbx_description
1 polymer ?
#
loop_
_entity_poly.entity_id
_entity_poly.type
_entity_poly.pdbx_seq_one_letter_code
_entity_poly.pdbx_strand_id
1 'polypeptide(L)'
;TLITSYDFRILYALKKQNPNILRGFITLQQGLSITKKNIYENSPWMVKNYPMEELFLLPNIIKSLEGHVWSTFYRDVTKQNVELAHKHGLATCVWTVNREQDIIRMIEYGVDGIITDYPKKVQEICKAKNISWF
;
A
#
# COMPACT_ATOMS: atom_id res chain seq x y z
N THR A 1 17.96 0.28 1.32
CA THR A 1 17.23 -0.98 1.04
C THR A 1 15.83 -0.91 1.62
N LEU A 2 14.83 -1.27 0.83
CA LEU A 2 13.43 -1.43 1.23
C LEU A 2 13.09 -2.92 1.25
N ILE A 3 12.62 -3.42 2.37
CA ILE A 3 12.12 -4.79 2.50
C ILE A 3 10.60 -4.73 2.59
N THR A 4 9.93 -5.54 1.76
CA THR A 4 8.48 -5.61 1.69
C THR A 4 7.97 -7.01 2.01
N SER A 5 6.83 -7.09 2.66
CA SER A 5 6.19 -8.37 3.00
C SER A 5 4.67 -8.21 3.19
N TYR A 6 3.93 -9.28 2.91
CA TYR A 6 2.56 -9.46 3.36
C TYR A 6 2.48 -9.85 4.84
N ASP A 7 3.53 -10.46 5.39
CA ASP A 7 3.57 -10.87 6.79
C ASP A 7 4.10 -9.72 7.65
N PHE A 8 3.21 -9.08 8.37
CA PHE A 8 3.51 -7.94 9.24
C PHE A 8 4.45 -8.33 10.40
N ARG A 9 4.43 -9.60 10.82
CA ARG A 9 5.30 -10.11 11.90
C ARG A 9 6.77 -10.09 11.50
N ILE A 10 7.07 -10.41 10.23
CA ILE A 10 8.43 -10.36 9.69
C ILE A 10 8.95 -8.91 9.73
N LEU A 11 8.15 -7.97 9.27
CA LEU A 11 8.53 -6.55 9.25
C LEU A 11 8.70 -5.99 10.67
N TYR A 12 7.87 -6.42 11.60
CA TYR A 12 7.98 -6.04 13.01
C TYR A 12 9.24 -6.64 13.67
N ALA A 13 9.56 -7.90 13.39
CA ALA A 13 10.79 -8.52 13.85
C ALA A 13 12.04 -7.84 13.27
N LEU A 14 12.00 -7.51 11.98
CA LEU A 14 13.07 -6.79 11.30
C LEU A 14 13.34 -5.42 11.94
N LYS A 15 12.29 -4.68 12.31
CA LYS A 15 12.43 -3.42 13.04
C LYS A 15 13.25 -3.57 14.32
N LYS A 16 12.99 -4.64 15.08
CA LYS A 16 13.72 -4.89 16.34
C LYS A 16 15.20 -5.21 16.12
N GLN A 17 15.51 -5.90 15.01
CA GLN A 17 16.89 -6.27 14.68
C GLN A 17 17.66 -5.15 14.00
N ASN A 18 17.02 -4.41 13.11
CA ASN A 18 17.63 -3.33 12.37
C ASN A 18 16.61 -2.21 12.07
N PRO A 19 16.45 -1.23 12.97
CA PRO A 19 15.44 -0.18 12.83
C PRO A 19 15.67 0.74 11.62
N ASN A 20 16.88 0.78 11.06
CA ASN A 20 17.23 1.66 9.93
C ASN A 20 16.79 1.11 8.57
N ILE A 21 16.39 -0.15 8.48
CA ILE A 21 15.89 -0.72 7.23
C ILE A 21 14.48 -0.21 6.97
N LEU A 22 14.24 0.30 5.76
CA LEU A 22 12.90 0.69 5.32
C LEU A 22 12.00 -0.53 5.18
N ARG A 23 10.77 -0.41 5.66
CA ARG A 23 9.80 -1.52 5.68
C ARG A 23 8.54 -1.11 4.93
N GLY A 24 8.17 -1.93 3.94
CA GLY A 24 6.97 -1.78 3.15
C GLY A 24 5.96 -2.90 3.45
N PHE A 25 4.74 -2.52 3.75
CA PHE A 25 3.65 -3.43 4.08
C PHE A 25 2.80 -3.65 2.84
N ILE A 26 2.79 -4.90 2.34
CA ILE A 26 1.99 -5.27 1.18
C ILE A 26 0.62 -5.73 1.68
N THR A 27 -0.43 -5.18 1.09
CA THR A 27 -1.80 -5.48 1.52
C THR A 27 -2.75 -5.77 0.35
N LEU A 28 -3.70 -6.66 0.61
CA LEU A 28 -4.77 -7.04 -0.29
C LEU A 28 -6.03 -7.26 0.55
N GLN A 29 -7.03 -6.38 0.46
CA GLN A 29 -8.23 -6.46 1.29
C GLN A 29 -9.43 -7.09 0.59
N GLN A 30 -9.67 -6.75 -0.67
CA GLN A 30 -10.91 -7.10 -1.37
C GLN A 30 -10.74 -8.06 -2.55
N GLY A 31 -9.51 -8.23 -3.04
CA GLY A 31 -9.24 -8.89 -4.32
C GLY A 31 -9.66 -10.36 -4.42
N LEU A 32 -9.96 -11.00 -3.31
CA LEU A 32 -10.24 -12.44 -3.27
C LEU A 32 -11.54 -12.81 -2.55
N SER A 33 -12.29 -11.86 -2.01
CA SER A 33 -13.45 -12.19 -1.18
C SER A 33 -14.78 -11.87 -1.84
N ILE A 34 -15.41 -12.90 -2.35
CA ILE A 34 -16.86 -12.94 -2.64
C ILE A 34 -17.69 -12.75 -1.34
N THR A 35 -17.06 -12.89 -0.17
CA THR A 35 -17.74 -12.99 1.13
C THR A 35 -17.73 -11.72 1.97
N LYS A 36 -17.21 -10.60 1.48
CA LYS A 36 -17.05 -9.33 2.23
C LYS A 36 -16.27 -9.45 3.55
N LYS A 37 -15.57 -10.54 3.77
CA LYS A 37 -14.78 -10.77 4.97
C LYS A 37 -13.38 -10.16 4.79
N ASN A 38 -12.94 -9.37 5.75
CA ASN A 38 -11.58 -8.83 5.72
C ASN A 38 -10.58 -9.98 5.92
N ILE A 39 -9.63 -10.13 4.99
CA ILE A 39 -8.64 -11.23 5.03
C ILE A 39 -7.69 -11.14 6.23
N TYR A 40 -7.62 -9.99 6.88
CA TYR A 40 -6.77 -9.77 8.06
C TYR A 40 -7.47 -10.09 9.37
N GLU A 41 -8.79 -10.34 9.34
CA GLU A 41 -9.52 -10.77 10.53
C GLU A 41 -9.01 -12.14 10.99
N ASN A 42 -8.44 -12.19 12.19
CA ASN A 42 -7.79 -13.37 12.76
C ASN A 42 -6.67 -13.96 11.90
N SER A 43 -6.05 -13.13 11.06
CA SER A 43 -4.96 -13.57 10.20
C SER A 43 -3.69 -13.85 11.01
N PRO A 44 -3.01 -15.00 10.76
CA PRO A 44 -1.73 -15.29 11.40
C PRO A 44 -0.59 -14.36 10.96
N TRP A 45 -0.79 -13.56 9.90
CA TRP A 45 0.20 -12.61 9.41
C TRP A 45 0.21 -11.28 10.16
N MET A 46 -0.80 -11.03 10.96
CA MET A 46 -0.87 -9.82 11.78
C MET A 46 -0.09 -9.98 13.08
N VAL A 47 0.47 -8.88 13.58
CA VAL A 47 1.25 -8.85 14.83
C VAL A 47 0.38 -9.16 16.05
N LYS A 48 -0.88 -8.79 15.97
CA LYS A 48 -1.94 -9.06 16.96
C LYS A 48 -3.29 -9.08 16.27
N ASN A 49 -4.33 -9.46 16.97
CA ASN A 49 -5.69 -9.27 16.49
C ASN A 49 -6.07 -7.78 16.59
N TYR A 50 -6.61 -7.25 15.50
CA TYR A 50 -7.13 -5.88 15.40
C TYR A 50 -8.65 -5.92 15.27
N PRO A 51 -9.38 -4.97 15.89
CA PRO A 51 -10.82 -4.82 15.63
C PRO A 51 -11.07 -4.52 14.15
N MET A 52 -12.25 -4.89 13.66
CA MET A 52 -12.62 -4.74 12.25
C MET A 52 -12.50 -3.28 11.78
N GLU A 53 -12.87 -2.33 12.63
CA GLU A 53 -12.80 -0.91 12.33
C GLU A 53 -11.35 -0.45 12.03
N GLU A 54 -10.38 -0.99 12.76
CA GLU A 54 -8.96 -0.70 12.51
C GLU A 54 -8.45 -1.35 11.23
N LEU A 55 -8.94 -2.55 10.89
CA LEU A 55 -8.54 -3.27 9.67
C LEU A 55 -8.95 -2.56 8.38
N PHE A 56 -9.97 -1.70 8.42
CA PHE A 56 -10.34 -0.83 7.29
C PHE A 56 -9.42 0.39 7.16
N LEU A 57 -8.62 0.68 8.17
CA LEU A 57 -7.70 1.82 8.25
C LEU A 57 -6.25 1.33 8.33
N LEU A 58 -5.83 0.47 7.39
CA LEU A 58 -4.49 -0.12 7.36
C LEU A 58 -3.34 0.90 7.48
N PRO A 59 -3.40 2.12 6.91
CA PRO A 59 -2.37 3.11 7.16
C PRO A 59 -2.12 3.42 8.64
N ASN A 60 -3.17 3.39 9.49
CA ASN A 60 -3.02 3.59 10.93
C ASN A 60 -2.24 2.43 11.58
N ILE A 61 -2.54 1.19 11.18
CA ILE A 61 -1.82 0.00 11.67
C ILE A 61 -0.37 0.05 11.24
N ILE A 62 -0.11 0.32 9.97
CA ILE A 62 1.24 0.41 9.41
C ILE A 62 2.05 1.49 10.12
N LYS A 63 1.44 2.64 10.40
CA LYS A 63 2.07 3.71 11.18
C LYS A 63 2.40 3.26 12.60
N SER A 64 1.49 2.56 13.27
CA SER A 64 1.74 2.05 14.63
C SER A 64 2.89 1.04 14.70
N LEU A 65 3.15 0.33 13.60
CA LEU A 65 4.26 -0.60 13.42
C LEU A 65 5.52 0.09 12.86
N GLU A 66 5.49 1.42 12.77
CA GLU A 66 6.60 2.24 12.24
C GLU A 66 7.02 1.82 10.82
N GLY A 67 6.04 1.48 9.97
CA GLY A 67 6.24 1.26 8.55
C GLY A 67 6.58 2.54 7.80
N HIS A 68 7.09 2.39 6.59
CA HIS A 68 7.50 3.49 5.72
C HIS A 68 6.69 3.54 4.43
N VAL A 69 6.29 2.38 3.93
CA VAL A 69 5.56 2.23 2.67
C VAL A 69 4.32 1.36 2.88
N TRP A 70 3.20 1.83 2.39
CA TRP A 70 2.00 1.04 2.20
C TRP A 70 1.90 0.64 0.74
N SER A 71 2.00 -0.66 0.43
CA SER A 71 1.90 -1.19 -0.93
C SER A 71 0.61 -2.00 -1.05
N THR A 72 -0.39 -1.47 -1.74
CA THR A 72 -1.74 -2.06 -1.75
C THR A 72 -2.21 -2.42 -3.15
N PHE A 73 -3.12 -3.41 -3.21
CA PHE A 73 -3.83 -3.69 -4.45
C PHE A 73 -4.66 -2.48 -4.87
N TYR A 74 -4.50 -2.04 -6.11
CA TYR A 74 -5.03 -0.75 -6.58
C TYR A 74 -6.56 -0.60 -6.49
N ARG A 75 -7.31 -1.71 -6.43
CA ARG A 75 -8.76 -1.68 -6.26
C ARG A 75 -9.21 -1.50 -4.81
N ASP A 76 -8.31 -1.70 -3.87
CA ASP A 76 -8.58 -1.53 -2.45
C ASP A 76 -8.33 -0.10 -1.97
N VAL A 77 -7.63 0.71 -2.76
CA VAL A 77 -7.24 2.05 -2.38
C VAL A 77 -8.35 3.07 -2.69
N THR A 78 -8.54 3.98 -1.77
CA THR A 78 -9.37 5.17 -1.95
C THR A 78 -8.51 6.42 -1.81
N LYS A 79 -8.98 7.55 -2.35
CA LYS A 79 -8.28 8.82 -2.20
C LYS A 79 -8.08 9.16 -0.72
N GLN A 80 -9.10 8.94 0.10
CA GLN A 80 -9.05 9.20 1.54
C GLN A 80 -7.99 8.37 2.25
N ASN A 81 -7.82 7.10 1.85
CA ASN A 81 -6.79 6.24 2.42
C ASN A 81 -5.37 6.65 2.00
N VAL A 82 -5.20 7.17 0.78
CA VAL A 82 -3.92 7.75 0.34
C VAL A 82 -3.60 9.01 1.16
N GLU A 83 -4.56 9.90 1.34
CA GLU A 83 -4.41 11.10 2.16
C GLU A 83 -4.08 10.74 3.62
N LEU A 84 -4.73 9.71 4.18
CA LEU A 84 -4.44 9.20 5.52
C LEU A 84 -3.01 8.65 5.62
N ALA A 85 -2.57 7.88 4.62
CA ALA A 85 -1.21 7.36 4.56
C ALA A 85 -0.19 8.51 4.53
N HIS A 86 -0.41 9.52 3.69
CA HIS A 86 0.45 10.70 3.62
C HIS A 86 0.47 11.50 4.93
N LYS A 87 -0.66 11.65 5.59
CA LYS A 87 -0.74 12.28 6.93
C LYS A 87 0.14 11.56 7.95
N HIS A 88 0.31 10.25 7.80
CA HIS A 88 1.19 9.44 8.63
C HIS A 88 2.64 9.39 8.15
N GLY A 89 2.98 10.08 7.06
CA GLY A 89 4.31 10.06 6.47
C GLY A 89 4.64 8.75 5.73
N LEU A 90 3.63 7.98 5.33
CA LEU A 90 3.79 6.76 4.54
C LEU A 90 3.78 7.08 3.05
N ALA A 91 4.71 6.51 2.30
CA ALA A 91 4.60 6.45 0.85
C ALA A 91 3.56 5.38 0.48
N THR A 92 2.74 5.66 -0.53
CA THR A 92 1.72 4.73 -1.03
C THR A 92 2.08 4.23 -2.41
N CYS A 93 2.25 2.92 -2.55
CA CYS A 93 2.45 2.25 -3.84
C CYS A 93 1.25 1.38 -4.16
N VAL A 94 0.90 1.28 -5.43
CA VAL A 94 -0.22 0.43 -5.89
C VAL A 94 0.23 -0.58 -6.93
N TRP A 95 -0.35 -1.76 -6.93
CA TRP A 95 -0.01 -2.88 -7.81
C TRP A 95 -1.25 -3.69 -8.23
N THR A 96 -1.26 -4.41 -9.31
CA THR A 96 -0.48 -4.15 -10.53
C THR A 96 -1.42 -3.40 -11.45
N VAL A 97 -1.05 -2.19 -11.85
CA VAL A 97 -1.95 -1.25 -12.54
C VAL A 97 -1.56 -1.17 -14.02
N ASN A 98 -2.38 -1.77 -14.89
CA ASN A 98 -2.06 -1.93 -16.30
C ASN A 98 -2.99 -1.17 -17.25
N ARG A 99 -4.23 -0.90 -16.82
CA ARG A 99 -5.20 -0.16 -17.65
C ARG A 99 -4.98 1.34 -17.52
N GLU A 100 -5.04 2.04 -18.63
CA GLU A 100 -4.84 3.49 -18.68
C GLU A 100 -5.76 4.25 -17.72
N GLN A 101 -7.05 3.91 -17.69
CA GLN A 101 -8.02 4.53 -16.78
C GLN A 101 -7.66 4.34 -15.30
N ASP A 102 -7.16 3.14 -14.95
CA ASP A 102 -6.74 2.85 -13.58
C ASP A 102 -5.44 3.58 -13.23
N ILE A 103 -4.51 3.70 -14.18
CA ILE A 103 -3.27 4.48 -14.01
C ILE A 103 -3.62 5.94 -13.74
N ILE A 104 -4.48 6.53 -14.56
CA ILE A 104 -4.93 7.93 -14.39
C ILE A 104 -5.59 8.12 -13.03
N ARG A 105 -6.49 7.22 -12.64
CA ARG A 105 -7.16 7.27 -11.33
C ARG A 105 -6.17 7.22 -10.17
N MET A 106 -5.16 6.35 -10.22
CA MET A 106 -4.14 6.26 -9.17
C MET A 106 -3.29 7.52 -9.09
N ILE A 107 -2.94 8.11 -10.23
CA ILE A 107 -2.27 9.40 -10.29
C ILE A 107 -3.11 10.50 -9.63
N GLU A 108 -4.41 10.54 -9.93
CA GLU A 108 -5.36 11.50 -9.35
C GLU A 108 -5.57 11.30 -7.84
N TYR A 109 -5.41 10.09 -7.35
CA TYR A 109 -5.42 9.80 -5.91
C TYR A 109 -4.13 10.26 -5.21
N GLY A 110 -3.09 10.58 -5.97
CA GLY A 110 -1.82 11.06 -5.43
C GLY A 110 -0.90 9.97 -4.90
N VAL A 111 -1.00 8.74 -5.42
CA VAL A 111 -0.08 7.65 -5.02
C VAL A 111 1.36 8.01 -5.40
N ASP A 112 2.31 7.52 -4.61
CA ASP A 112 3.74 7.81 -4.78
C ASP A 112 4.42 6.84 -5.75
N GLY A 113 3.85 5.66 -5.93
CA GLY A 113 4.41 4.65 -6.82
C GLY A 113 3.33 3.79 -7.49
N ILE A 114 3.58 3.44 -8.75
CA ILE A 114 2.73 2.54 -9.52
C ILE A 114 3.59 1.37 -9.99
N ILE A 115 3.23 0.16 -9.57
CA ILE A 115 3.81 -1.09 -10.05
C ILE A 115 2.95 -1.57 -11.22
N THR A 116 3.57 -1.74 -12.38
CA THR A 116 2.90 -2.05 -13.64
C THR A 116 3.76 -2.94 -14.53
N ASP A 117 3.11 -3.71 -15.40
CA ASP A 117 3.78 -4.45 -16.47
C ASP A 117 4.15 -3.54 -17.66
N TYR A 118 3.62 -2.30 -17.68
CA TYR A 118 3.79 -1.34 -18.79
C TYR A 118 4.37 0.00 -18.32
N PRO A 119 5.60 0.05 -17.80
CA PRO A 119 6.17 1.27 -17.22
C PRO A 119 6.23 2.43 -18.21
N LYS A 120 6.50 2.16 -19.51
CA LYS A 120 6.52 3.17 -20.54
C LYS A 120 5.17 3.88 -20.69
N LYS A 121 4.06 3.12 -20.63
CA LYS A 121 2.71 3.69 -20.67
C LYS A 121 2.47 4.68 -19.50
N VAL A 122 2.87 4.31 -18.29
CA VAL A 122 2.76 5.19 -17.12
C VAL A 122 3.58 6.46 -17.31
N GLN A 123 4.81 6.34 -17.81
CA GLN A 123 5.68 7.49 -18.08
C GLN A 123 5.06 8.43 -19.11
N GLU A 124 4.49 7.91 -20.19
CA GLU A 124 3.81 8.72 -21.21
C GLU A 124 2.61 9.47 -20.66
N ILE A 125 1.79 8.82 -19.81
CA ILE A 125 0.66 9.45 -19.14
C ILE A 125 1.14 10.55 -18.18
N CYS A 126 2.15 10.30 -17.38
CA CYS A 126 2.74 11.29 -16.48
C CYS A 126 3.27 12.50 -17.27
N LYS A 127 3.99 12.26 -18.37
CA LYS A 127 4.49 13.32 -19.24
C LYS A 127 3.37 14.18 -19.81
N ALA A 128 2.29 13.57 -20.29
CA ALA A 128 1.12 14.28 -20.82
C ALA A 128 0.42 15.13 -19.76
N LYS A 129 0.50 14.74 -18.49
CA LYS A 129 -0.06 15.47 -17.34
C LYS A 129 0.94 16.42 -16.65
N ASN A 130 2.14 16.60 -17.20
CA ASN A 130 3.23 17.37 -16.60
C ASN A 130 3.61 16.91 -15.19
N ILE A 131 3.56 15.61 -14.94
CA ILE A 131 3.95 14.98 -13.68
C ILE A 131 5.35 14.41 -13.82
N SER A 132 6.25 14.81 -12.92
CA SER A 132 7.60 14.25 -12.85
C SER A 132 7.58 12.87 -12.20
N TRP A 133 8.42 11.99 -12.72
CA TRP A 133 8.82 10.74 -12.05
C TRP A 133 10.35 10.62 -12.16
N PHE A 134 10.92 9.81 -11.35
CA PHE A 134 12.37 9.56 -11.35
C PHE A 134 12.67 8.09 -11.24
#